data_43494457dc258c75bb6d6cb6d553765d
#
_entry.id   43494457dc258c75bb6d6cb6d553765d
#
_cell.length_a   1.000
_cell.length_b   1.000
_cell.length_c   1.000
_cell.angle_alpha   90.00
_cell.angle_beta   90.00
_cell.angle_gamma   90.00
#
_symmetry.space_group_name_H-M   'P 1'
#
loop_
_entity.id
_entity.type
_entity.pdbx_description
1 polymer ?
#
loop_
_entity_poly.entity_id
_entity_poly.type
_entity_poly.pdbx_seq_one_letter_code
_entity_poly.pdbx_strand_id
1 'polypeptide(L)'
;MGKLKASSAHSPSPAESPAVRFPPLPTLTNLGLIGLLFGLAIVSWALIDQRMAGMDAGPGTDPGALGFYLITWLVMMAAMMFPSIAPMVLVYSRIQRGKRERGLPVAIGSTLAFVAGYLLTWTAAGLVFYGLLAAVRAPDFGALTWDQEGRYVAGGVIAAAGLYQFTPFKLTCLTKCRDPFLFLLSSWRSGRTGALRMGIKHGAWCVGCCWALMAALFALGVMSFGCMAFIAALIAIEKLLPWKTIANRGIAIVLLVLGICVAFGPDKVPGLTIPGPADDRAVMIDM
;
A
#
# COMPACT_ATOMS: atom_id res chain seq x y z
N MET A 1 41.06 36.95 -64.02
CA MET A 1 41.68 36.80 -62.69
C MET A 1 40.60 37.05 -61.61
N GLY A 2 39.89 36.02 -61.24
CA GLY A 2 38.84 36.09 -60.23
C GLY A 2 39.29 35.38 -58.96
N LYS A 3 39.40 36.12 -57.86
CA LYS A 3 39.77 35.61 -56.55
C LYS A 3 38.56 34.89 -55.91
N LEU A 4 38.64 33.57 -55.73
CA LEU A 4 37.73 32.77 -54.95
C LEU A 4 37.92 33.11 -53.45
N LYS A 5 36.87 33.64 -52.80
CA LYS A 5 36.79 33.88 -51.37
C LYS A 5 36.52 32.56 -50.68
N ALA A 6 37.47 32.06 -49.91
CA ALA A 6 37.28 30.86 -49.07
C ALA A 6 36.29 31.21 -47.96
N SER A 7 35.17 30.49 -47.94
CA SER A 7 34.20 30.48 -46.84
C SER A 7 34.74 29.64 -45.70
N SER A 8 35.07 30.25 -44.58
CA SER A 8 35.45 29.56 -43.35
C SER A 8 34.22 28.81 -42.78
N ALA A 9 34.23 27.51 -42.88
CA ALA A 9 33.26 26.66 -42.22
C ALA A 9 33.43 26.74 -40.70
N HIS A 10 32.43 27.30 -40.06
CA HIS A 10 32.33 27.32 -38.61
C HIS A 10 32.05 25.90 -38.12
N SER A 11 33.01 25.24 -37.48
CA SER A 11 32.84 23.95 -36.82
C SER A 11 31.88 24.14 -35.66
N PRO A 12 30.77 23.32 -35.55
CA PRO A 12 29.93 23.37 -34.38
C PRO A 12 30.73 22.89 -33.16
N SER A 13 30.72 23.70 -32.12
CA SER A 13 31.25 23.38 -30.79
C SER A 13 30.63 22.06 -30.28
N PRO A 14 31.41 21.17 -29.60
CA PRO A 14 30.86 19.95 -29.04
C PRO A 14 29.70 20.29 -28.11
N ALA A 15 28.52 19.77 -28.39
CA ALA A 15 27.34 19.90 -27.53
C ALA A 15 27.74 19.41 -26.13
N GLU A 16 27.75 20.33 -25.16
CA GLU A 16 27.87 19.99 -23.74
C GLU A 16 26.81 18.93 -23.40
N SER A 17 27.28 17.74 -23.11
CA SER A 17 26.44 16.68 -22.57
C SER A 17 25.68 17.25 -21.36
N PRO A 18 24.34 17.07 -21.25
CA PRO A 18 23.61 17.55 -20.09
C PRO A 18 24.18 16.87 -18.84
N ALA A 19 24.91 17.66 -18.05
CA ALA A 19 25.43 17.21 -16.77
C ALA A 19 24.27 16.63 -15.98
N VAL A 20 24.36 15.35 -15.60
CA VAL A 20 23.42 14.70 -14.69
C VAL A 20 23.47 15.46 -13.37
N ARG A 21 22.59 16.45 -13.21
CA ARG A 21 22.44 17.16 -11.95
C ARG A 21 21.87 16.18 -10.96
N PHE A 22 22.69 15.72 -10.03
CA PHE A 22 22.21 15.02 -8.85
C PHE A 22 21.10 15.86 -8.19
N PRO A 23 19.99 15.23 -7.77
CA PRO A 23 18.93 15.98 -7.12
C PRO A 23 19.50 16.71 -5.90
N PRO A 24 19.18 18.00 -5.72
CA PRO A 24 19.67 18.77 -4.57
C PRO A 24 19.24 18.09 -3.27
N LEU A 25 20.07 18.22 -2.23
CA LEU A 25 19.83 17.72 -0.89
C LEU A 25 18.39 18.02 -0.44
N PRO A 26 17.77 17.15 0.38
CA PRO A 26 16.38 17.34 0.79
C PRO A 26 16.24 18.69 1.51
N THR A 27 15.40 19.57 0.97
CA THR A 27 15.07 20.84 1.60
C THR A 27 14.32 20.60 2.91
N LEU A 28 14.42 21.52 3.89
CA LEU A 28 13.72 21.45 5.19
C LEU A 28 12.23 21.10 5.03
N THR A 29 11.58 21.61 3.99
CA THR A 29 10.16 21.27 3.71
C THR A 29 9.98 19.81 3.28
N ASN A 30 10.95 19.22 2.55
CA ASN A 30 10.85 17.80 2.18
C ASN A 30 11.09 16.90 3.40
N LEU A 31 12.01 17.28 4.29
CA LEU A 31 12.22 16.62 5.57
C LEU A 31 10.97 16.73 6.45
N GLY A 32 10.34 17.92 6.50
CA GLY A 32 9.08 18.12 7.21
C GLY A 32 7.93 17.25 6.68
N LEU A 33 7.82 17.10 5.35
CA LEU A 33 6.79 16.25 4.74
C LEU A 33 7.05 14.76 5.00
N ILE A 34 8.31 14.31 4.93
CA ILE A 34 8.70 12.95 5.32
C ILE A 34 8.36 12.73 6.79
N GLY A 35 8.82 13.64 7.67
CA GLY A 35 8.57 13.57 9.10
C GLY A 35 7.08 13.51 9.43
N LEU A 36 6.25 14.30 8.71
CA LEU A 36 4.80 14.26 8.86
C LEU A 36 4.20 12.89 8.47
N LEU A 37 4.57 12.35 7.31
CA LEU A 37 4.04 11.06 6.83
C LEU A 37 4.47 9.91 7.75
N PHE A 38 5.73 9.87 8.17
CA PHE A 38 6.22 8.85 9.09
C PHE A 38 5.66 9.05 10.50
N GLY A 39 5.54 10.30 10.98
CA GLY A 39 4.94 10.62 12.25
C GLY A 39 3.46 10.19 12.30
N LEU A 40 2.69 10.47 11.24
CA LEU A 40 1.32 9.98 11.13
C LEU A 40 1.26 8.44 11.09
N ALA A 41 2.19 7.78 10.41
CA ALA A 41 2.27 6.33 10.42
C ALA A 41 2.53 5.78 11.83
N ILE A 42 3.50 6.34 12.57
CA ILE A 42 3.83 5.93 13.94
C ILE A 42 2.62 6.12 14.87
N VAL A 43 1.98 7.31 14.81
CA VAL A 43 0.76 7.58 15.60
C VAL A 43 -0.34 6.58 15.23
N SER A 44 -0.52 6.28 13.95
CA SER A 44 -1.50 5.30 13.48
C SER A 44 -1.18 3.90 14.03
N TRP A 45 0.08 3.48 14.06
CA TRP A 45 0.48 2.21 14.66
C TRP A 45 0.17 2.16 16.16
N ALA A 46 0.46 3.23 16.91
CA ALA A 46 0.15 3.32 18.33
C ALA A 46 -1.36 3.30 18.61
N LEU A 47 -2.16 3.98 17.77
CA LEU A 47 -3.62 3.95 17.88
C LEU A 47 -4.20 2.57 17.59
N ILE A 48 -3.63 1.84 16.62
CA ILE A 48 -4.06 0.48 16.30
C ILE A 48 -3.75 -0.46 17.47
N ASP A 49 -2.54 -0.40 18.01
CA ASP A 49 -2.14 -1.20 19.17
C ASP A 49 -3.11 -1.00 20.35
N GLN A 50 -3.41 0.25 20.71
CA GLN A 50 -4.36 0.57 21.76
C GLN A 50 -5.79 0.08 21.47
N ARG A 51 -6.25 0.18 20.21
CA ARG A 51 -7.61 -0.24 19.83
C ARG A 51 -7.77 -1.74 19.73
N MET A 52 -6.70 -2.45 19.40
CA MET A 52 -6.70 -3.91 19.24
C MET A 52 -6.34 -4.63 20.53
N ALA A 53 -5.85 -3.93 21.56
CA ALA A 53 -5.59 -4.50 22.87
C ALA A 53 -6.87 -5.14 23.43
N GLY A 54 -6.87 -6.45 23.60
CA GLY A 54 -8.02 -7.23 24.06
C GLY A 54 -9.02 -7.68 22.98
N MET A 55 -8.78 -7.34 21.70
CA MET A 55 -9.60 -7.78 20.56
C MET A 55 -8.94 -8.86 19.70
N ASP A 56 -8.01 -9.64 20.25
CA ASP A 56 -7.32 -10.74 19.53
C ASP A 56 -8.28 -11.90 19.21
N ALA A 57 -9.31 -11.57 18.46
CA ALA A 57 -10.20 -12.53 17.88
C ALA A 57 -9.68 -12.87 16.49
N GLY A 58 -9.25 -14.11 16.28
CA GLY A 58 -8.61 -14.62 15.07
C GLY A 58 -9.37 -14.42 13.76
N PRO A 59 -9.05 -15.19 12.72
CA PRO A 59 -9.73 -15.12 11.43
C PRO A 59 -11.26 -15.23 11.57
N GLY A 60 -11.98 -14.34 10.89
CA GLY A 60 -13.45 -14.37 10.92
C GLY A 60 -14.10 -13.46 11.98
N THR A 61 -13.35 -12.66 12.73
CA THR A 61 -13.92 -11.69 13.70
C THR A 61 -14.84 -10.68 13.02
N ASP A 62 -15.90 -10.29 13.75
CA ASP A 62 -16.82 -9.28 13.27
C ASP A 62 -16.10 -7.94 13.10
N PRO A 63 -16.12 -7.32 11.89
CA PRO A 63 -15.52 -6.01 11.67
C PRO A 63 -16.26 -4.90 12.41
N GLY A 64 -17.37 -5.19 13.08
CA GLY A 64 -18.21 -4.23 13.79
C GLY A 64 -19.01 -3.31 12.87
N ALA A 65 -19.56 -2.24 13.45
CA ALA A 65 -20.31 -1.26 12.70
C ALA A 65 -19.45 -0.60 11.60
N LEU A 66 -20.05 -0.32 10.43
CA LEU A 66 -19.37 0.22 9.25
C LEU A 66 -18.51 1.45 9.58
N GLY A 67 -19.01 2.37 10.43
CA GLY A 67 -18.27 3.57 10.82
C GLY A 67 -16.98 3.25 11.59
N PHE A 68 -17.06 2.33 12.54
CA PHE A 68 -15.90 1.85 13.30
C PHE A 68 -14.88 1.18 12.37
N TYR A 69 -15.36 0.30 11.49
CA TYR A 69 -14.54 -0.38 10.50
C TYR A 69 -13.80 0.62 9.59
N LEU A 70 -14.50 1.62 9.03
CA LEU A 70 -13.89 2.59 8.11
C LEU A 70 -12.83 3.46 8.79
N ILE A 71 -13.06 3.87 10.05
CA ILE A 71 -12.05 4.63 10.80
C ILE A 71 -10.83 3.76 11.06
N THR A 72 -11.02 2.54 11.53
CA THR A 72 -9.93 1.58 11.78
C THR A 72 -9.17 1.25 10.49
N TRP A 73 -9.91 1.03 9.40
CA TRP A 73 -9.32 0.80 8.07
C TRP A 73 -8.46 1.96 7.60
N LEU A 74 -8.94 3.22 7.72
CA LEU A 74 -8.17 4.40 7.33
C LEU A 74 -6.91 4.58 8.17
N VAL A 75 -6.99 4.34 9.48
CA VAL A 75 -5.84 4.41 10.39
C VAL A 75 -4.83 3.31 10.01
N MET A 76 -5.29 2.09 9.75
CA MET A 76 -4.46 0.98 9.29
C MET A 76 -3.78 1.30 7.95
N MET A 77 -4.53 1.87 6.99
CA MET A 77 -3.94 2.30 5.71
C MET A 77 -2.89 3.40 5.89
N ALA A 78 -3.11 4.34 6.80
CA ALA A 78 -2.11 5.37 7.11
C ALA A 78 -0.83 4.73 7.71
N ALA A 79 -0.98 3.81 8.66
CA ALA A 79 0.13 3.10 9.29
C ALA A 79 1.02 2.35 8.27
N MET A 80 0.38 1.56 7.40
CA MET A 80 1.09 0.65 6.49
C MET A 80 1.51 1.32 5.19
N MET A 81 0.74 2.30 4.69
CA MET A 81 0.90 2.82 3.33
C MET A 81 1.60 4.18 3.26
N PHE A 82 1.56 5.02 4.30
CA PHE A 82 2.22 6.32 4.26
C PHE A 82 3.74 6.22 4.06
N PRO A 83 4.47 5.31 4.70
CA PRO A 83 5.88 5.10 4.39
C PRO A 83 6.11 4.74 2.91
N SER A 84 5.22 3.93 2.34
CA SER A 84 5.36 3.45 0.97
C SER A 84 5.01 4.49 -0.10
N ILE A 85 4.10 5.45 0.18
CA ILE A 85 3.74 6.54 -0.74
C ILE A 85 4.67 7.75 -0.60
N ALA A 86 5.47 7.85 0.46
CA ALA A 86 6.32 8.99 0.73
C ALA A 86 7.20 9.42 -0.47
N PRO A 87 7.89 8.52 -1.20
CA PRO A 87 8.68 8.91 -2.38
C PRO A 87 7.84 9.61 -3.45
N MET A 88 6.60 9.13 -3.70
CA MET A 88 5.69 9.72 -4.67
C MET A 88 5.26 11.13 -4.26
N VAL A 89 4.85 11.30 -3.00
CA VAL A 89 4.42 12.59 -2.45
C VAL A 89 5.57 13.59 -2.47
N LEU A 90 6.79 13.16 -2.17
CA LEU A 90 7.98 14.00 -2.23
C LEU A 90 8.28 14.49 -3.65
N VAL A 91 8.30 13.61 -4.63
CA VAL A 91 8.55 14.01 -6.02
C VAL A 91 7.45 14.96 -6.49
N TYR A 92 6.18 14.66 -6.18
CA TYR A 92 5.05 15.53 -6.50
C TYR A 92 5.20 16.92 -5.89
N SER A 93 5.51 17.00 -4.59
CA SER A 93 5.71 18.28 -3.87
C SER A 93 6.90 19.10 -4.41
N ARG A 94 8.00 18.43 -4.80
CA ARG A 94 9.16 19.07 -5.43
C ARG A 94 8.80 19.70 -6.78
N ILE A 95 8.04 18.99 -7.63
CA ILE A 95 7.59 19.52 -8.92
C ILE A 95 6.69 20.75 -8.70
N GLN A 96 5.76 20.67 -7.73
CA GLN A 96 4.89 21.81 -7.41
C GLN A 96 5.68 23.03 -6.92
N ARG A 97 6.70 22.81 -6.09
CA ARG A 97 7.58 23.90 -5.64
C ARG A 97 8.35 24.51 -6.79
N GLY A 98 9.01 23.71 -7.63
CA GLY A 98 9.76 24.23 -8.77
C GLY A 98 8.87 25.01 -9.75
N LYS A 99 7.60 24.68 -9.88
CA LYS A 99 6.63 25.48 -10.62
C LYS A 99 6.37 26.83 -9.95
N ARG A 100 6.19 26.85 -8.63
CA ARG A 100 5.98 28.09 -7.86
C ARG A 100 7.18 29.04 -7.97
N GLU A 101 8.38 28.51 -7.86
CA GLU A 101 9.64 29.30 -7.99
C GLU A 101 9.79 29.91 -9.39
N ARG A 102 9.21 29.29 -10.42
CA ARG A 102 9.15 29.80 -11.80
C ARG A 102 7.97 30.72 -12.07
N GLY A 103 7.19 31.12 -11.04
CA GLY A 103 6.00 31.96 -11.21
C GLY A 103 4.82 31.26 -11.88
N LEU A 104 4.87 29.94 -12.07
CA LEU A 104 3.78 29.19 -12.68
C LEU A 104 2.63 28.97 -11.69
N PRO A 105 1.37 28.92 -12.15
CA PRO A 105 0.23 28.74 -11.26
C PRO A 105 0.27 27.39 -10.56
N VAL A 106 0.28 27.40 -9.24
CA VAL A 106 0.24 26.23 -8.37
C VAL A 106 -0.96 26.34 -7.44
N ALA A 107 -1.87 25.36 -7.49
CA ALA A 107 -3.02 25.33 -6.59
C ALA A 107 -2.56 25.00 -5.17
N ILE A 108 -2.91 25.87 -4.22
CA ILE A 108 -2.66 25.65 -2.78
C ILE A 108 -3.37 24.37 -2.37
N GLY A 109 -2.70 23.50 -1.58
CA GLY A 109 -3.29 22.25 -1.08
C GLY A 109 -3.33 21.09 -2.09
N SER A 110 -2.70 21.23 -3.28
CA SER A 110 -2.67 20.14 -4.27
C SER A 110 -1.99 18.86 -3.77
N THR A 111 -0.98 18.95 -2.89
CA THR A 111 -0.36 17.77 -2.28
C THR A 111 -1.35 17.06 -1.34
N LEU A 112 -2.12 17.81 -0.56
CA LEU A 112 -3.18 17.24 0.28
C LEU A 112 -4.28 16.59 -0.58
N ALA A 113 -4.69 17.25 -1.68
CA ALA A 113 -5.67 16.67 -2.61
C ALA A 113 -5.16 15.36 -3.24
N PHE A 114 -3.85 15.26 -3.54
CA PHE A 114 -3.25 14.02 -4.01
C PHE A 114 -3.35 12.90 -2.95
N VAL A 115 -2.96 13.18 -1.71
CA VAL A 115 -3.05 12.20 -0.59
C VAL A 115 -4.50 11.83 -0.32
N ALA A 116 -5.43 12.81 -0.35
CA ALA A 116 -6.86 12.55 -0.17
C ALA A 116 -7.40 11.62 -1.27
N GLY A 117 -7.04 11.84 -2.54
CA GLY A 117 -7.41 10.94 -3.64
C GLY A 117 -6.89 9.51 -3.45
N TYR A 118 -5.67 9.37 -2.96
CA TYR A 118 -5.09 8.08 -2.62
C TYR A 118 -5.87 7.37 -1.50
N LEU A 119 -6.18 8.08 -0.41
CA LEU A 119 -6.96 7.52 0.69
C LEU A 119 -8.41 7.19 0.29
N LEU A 120 -9.04 8.00 -0.58
CA LEU A 120 -10.37 7.70 -1.13
C LEU A 120 -10.39 6.36 -1.87
N THR A 121 -9.34 6.06 -2.63
CA THR A 121 -9.24 4.76 -3.33
C THR A 121 -9.13 3.61 -2.33
N TRP A 122 -8.34 3.77 -1.28
CA TRP A 122 -8.23 2.75 -0.23
C TRP A 122 -9.50 2.62 0.61
N THR A 123 -10.24 3.71 0.82
CA THR A 123 -11.57 3.66 1.46
C THR A 123 -12.56 2.87 0.60
N ALA A 124 -12.57 3.11 -0.71
CA ALA A 124 -13.40 2.33 -1.64
C ALA A 124 -13.03 0.83 -1.62
N ALA A 125 -11.74 0.50 -1.61
CA ALA A 125 -11.28 -0.88 -1.45
C ALA A 125 -11.73 -1.47 -0.11
N GLY A 126 -11.65 -0.72 0.99
CA GLY A 126 -12.13 -1.13 2.31
C GLY A 126 -13.63 -1.43 2.32
N LEU A 127 -14.43 -0.61 1.64
CA LEU A 127 -15.87 -0.86 1.49
C LEU A 127 -16.14 -2.18 0.73
N VAL A 128 -15.36 -2.47 -0.30
CA VAL A 128 -15.47 -3.76 -1.02
C VAL A 128 -15.11 -4.91 -0.10
N PHE A 129 -14.03 -4.82 0.67
CA PHE A 129 -13.65 -5.86 1.64
C PHE A 129 -14.72 -6.04 2.72
N TYR A 130 -15.28 -4.96 3.25
CA TYR A 130 -16.37 -5.03 4.22
C TYR A 130 -17.59 -5.74 3.63
N GLY A 131 -18.00 -5.37 2.41
CA GLY A 131 -19.13 -6.01 1.73
C GLY A 131 -18.90 -7.50 1.45
N LEU A 132 -17.67 -7.89 1.06
CA LEU A 132 -17.31 -9.29 0.88
C LEU A 132 -17.38 -10.07 2.20
N LEU A 133 -16.86 -9.52 3.29
CA LEU A 133 -16.95 -10.14 4.61
C LEU A 133 -18.40 -10.28 5.07
N ALA A 134 -19.23 -9.25 4.88
CA ALA A 134 -20.64 -9.29 5.19
C ALA A 134 -21.38 -10.36 4.35
N ALA A 135 -21.06 -10.44 3.05
CA ALA A 135 -21.66 -11.43 2.15
C ALA A 135 -21.28 -12.88 2.51
N VAL A 136 -20.03 -13.11 2.95
CA VAL A 136 -19.56 -14.43 3.40
C VAL A 136 -20.23 -14.85 4.71
N ARG A 137 -20.65 -13.88 5.55
CA ARG A 137 -21.30 -14.14 6.84
C ARG A 137 -22.82 -14.24 6.78
N ALA A 138 -23.44 -13.63 5.75
CA ALA A 138 -24.90 -13.53 5.65
C ALA A 138 -25.65 -14.87 5.54
N PRO A 139 -25.16 -15.90 4.84
CA PRO A 139 -25.74 -17.23 4.90
C PRO A 139 -25.18 -17.98 6.12
N ASP A 140 -26.01 -18.83 6.75
CA ASP A 140 -25.60 -19.80 7.78
C ASP A 140 -24.61 -20.85 7.24
N PHE A 141 -23.48 -20.39 6.70
CA PHE A 141 -22.37 -21.27 6.35
C PHE A 141 -21.63 -21.69 7.64
N GLY A 142 -22.29 -22.52 8.46
CA GLY A 142 -21.63 -23.17 9.59
C GLY A 142 -20.35 -23.91 9.21
N ALA A 143 -20.20 -24.26 7.93
CA ALA A 143 -18.98 -24.84 7.35
C ALA A 143 -17.76 -23.90 7.36
N LEU A 144 -17.93 -22.58 7.55
CA LEU A 144 -16.83 -21.61 7.60
C LEU A 144 -16.31 -21.36 9.02
N THR A 145 -16.77 -22.13 10.01
CA THR A 145 -16.19 -22.11 11.35
C THR A 145 -14.73 -22.58 11.27
N TRP A 146 -13.85 -21.96 12.08
CA TRP A 146 -12.41 -22.24 12.06
C TRP A 146 -12.09 -23.73 12.28
N ASP A 147 -12.83 -24.37 13.15
CA ASP A 147 -12.63 -25.78 13.53
C ASP A 147 -12.99 -26.79 12.44
N GLN A 148 -13.78 -26.40 11.45
CA GLN A 148 -14.16 -27.27 10.33
C GLN A 148 -13.36 -26.95 9.06
N GLU A 149 -13.79 -25.96 8.29
CA GLU A 149 -13.20 -25.64 6.98
C GLU A 149 -12.52 -24.26 6.93
N GLY A 150 -12.74 -23.41 7.93
CA GLY A 150 -12.23 -22.02 7.95
C GLY A 150 -10.72 -21.92 7.79
N ARG A 151 -9.95 -22.83 8.39
CA ARG A 151 -8.48 -22.90 8.26
C ARG A 151 -8.04 -23.21 6.82
N TYR A 152 -8.76 -24.06 6.09
CA TYR A 152 -8.44 -24.39 4.70
C TYR A 152 -8.78 -23.22 3.78
N VAL A 153 -9.87 -22.52 4.04
CA VAL A 153 -10.24 -21.30 3.31
C VAL A 153 -9.19 -20.22 3.55
N ALA A 154 -8.81 -19.98 4.81
CA ALA A 154 -7.77 -19.01 5.16
C ALA A 154 -6.41 -19.36 4.50
N GLY A 155 -5.97 -20.61 4.63
CA GLY A 155 -4.75 -21.09 3.97
C GLY A 155 -4.82 -20.98 2.45
N GLY A 156 -5.97 -21.28 1.85
CA GLY A 156 -6.24 -21.13 0.42
C GLY A 156 -6.15 -19.67 -0.05
N VAL A 157 -6.72 -18.73 0.69
CA VAL A 157 -6.61 -17.28 0.39
C VAL A 157 -5.16 -16.81 0.46
N ILE A 158 -4.40 -17.24 1.47
CA ILE A 158 -2.97 -16.87 1.62
C ILE A 158 -2.15 -17.48 0.48
N ALA A 159 -2.39 -18.74 0.13
CA ALA A 159 -1.73 -19.39 -0.99
C ALA A 159 -2.07 -18.72 -2.34
N ALA A 160 -3.35 -18.36 -2.56
CA ALA A 160 -3.77 -17.61 -3.73
C ALA A 160 -3.10 -16.22 -3.81
N ALA A 161 -2.92 -15.54 -2.68
CA ALA A 161 -2.14 -14.31 -2.60
C ALA A 161 -0.66 -14.53 -2.97
N GLY A 162 -0.08 -15.68 -2.59
CA GLY A 162 1.25 -16.10 -3.03
C GLY A 162 1.33 -16.33 -4.54
N LEU A 163 0.36 -17.03 -5.13
CA LEU A 163 0.28 -17.24 -6.57
C LEU A 163 0.07 -15.93 -7.34
N TYR A 164 -0.72 -15.01 -6.80
CA TYR A 164 -0.91 -13.69 -7.40
C TYR A 164 0.39 -12.93 -7.58
N GLN A 165 1.40 -13.14 -6.73
CA GLN A 165 2.72 -12.50 -6.84
C GLN A 165 3.40 -12.77 -8.19
N PHE A 166 3.11 -13.91 -8.84
CA PHE A 166 3.69 -14.27 -10.14
C PHE A 166 2.94 -13.67 -11.32
N THR A 167 1.79 -13.03 -11.11
CA THR A 167 0.98 -12.53 -12.22
C THR A 167 1.61 -11.30 -12.89
N PRO A 168 1.51 -11.17 -14.23
CA PRO A 168 1.99 -10.00 -14.96
C PRO A 168 1.21 -8.74 -14.58
N PHE A 169 -0.05 -8.87 -14.17
CA PHE A 169 -0.87 -7.77 -13.69
C PHE A 169 -0.26 -7.14 -12.42
N LYS A 170 0.09 -7.97 -11.43
CA LYS A 170 0.78 -7.54 -10.21
C LYS A 170 2.07 -6.79 -10.55
N LEU A 171 2.93 -7.35 -11.41
CA LEU A 171 4.20 -6.75 -11.79
C LEU A 171 4.01 -5.37 -12.46
N THR A 172 3.00 -5.25 -13.31
CA THR A 172 2.64 -3.98 -13.97
C THR A 172 2.18 -2.94 -12.96
N CYS A 173 1.27 -3.31 -12.03
CA CYS A 173 0.80 -2.43 -10.97
C CYS A 173 1.94 -1.98 -10.06
N LEU A 174 2.80 -2.91 -9.65
CA LEU A 174 3.95 -2.65 -8.79
C LEU A 174 4.94 -1.69 -9.45
N THR A 175 5.25 -1.88 -10.73
CA THR A 175 6.15 -0.98 -11.48
C THR A 175 5.61 0.45 -11.50
N LYS A 176 4.32 0.64 -11.80
CA LYS A 176 3.68 1.96 -11.81
C LYS A 176 3.56 2.58 -10.42
N CYS A 177 3.42 1.76 -9.38
CA CYS A 177 3.36 2.21 -8.00
C CYS A 177 4.73 2.68 -7.49
N ARG A 178 5.83 2.04 -7.94
CA ARG A 178 7.20 2.29 -7.46
C ARG A 178 7.94 3.40 -8.19
N ASP A 179 7.53 3.73 -9.43
CA ASP A 179 8.21 4.73 -10.25
C ASP A 179 7.42 6.06 -10.24
N PRO A 180 7.78 7.00 -9.33
CA PRO A 180 7.09 8.27 -9.23
C PRO A 180 7.28 9.15 -10.47
N PHE A 181 8.45 9.10 -11.12
CA PHE A 181 8.72 9.91 -12.29
C PHE A 181 7.89 9.47 -13.49
N LEU A 182 7.93 8.16 -13.80
CA LEU A 182 7.16 7.60 -14.91
C LEU A 182 5.65 7.84 -14.71
N PHE A 183 5.15 7.65 -13.49
CA PHE A 183 3.76 7.89 -13.17
C PHE A 183 3.37 9.36 -13.35
N LEU A 184 4.16 10.30 -12.82
CA LEU A 184 3.86 11.72 -12.89
C LEU A 184 3.98 12.25 -14.31
N LEU A 185 4.98 11.83 -15.09
CA LEU A 185 5.12 12.22 -16.49
C LEU A 185 3.93 11.76 -17.35
N SER A 186 3.45 10.53 -17.13
CA SER A 186 2.34 9.96 -17.90
C SER A 186 0.95 10.40 -17.46
N SER A 187 0.82 10.97 -16.26
CA SER A 187 -0.48 11.22 -15.63
C SER A 187 -0.68 12.64 -15.14
N TRP A 188 0.26 13.56 -15.47
CA TRP A 188 0.22 14.93 -14.95
C TRP A 188 -1.08 15.66 -15.25
N ARG A 189 -1.69 16.21 -14.21
CA ARG A 189 -2.86 17.09 -14.30
C ARG A 189 -2.68 18.28 -13.36
N SER A 190 -2.96 19.47 -13.84
CA SER A 190 -2.84 20.71 -13.05
C SER A 190 -4.09 20.94 -12.19
N GLY A 191 -3.92 21.73 -11.11
CA GLY A 191 -5.01 22.11 -10.20
C GLY A 191 -5.31 21.07 -9.13
N ARG A 192 -6.20 21.43 -8.18
CA ARG A 192 -6.60 20.54 -7.06
C ARG A 192 -7.32 19.28 -7.53
N THR A 193 -8.27 19.45 -8.46
CA THR A 193 -9.01 18.31 -9.03
C THR A 193 -8.08 17.38 -9.83
N GLY A 194 -7.09 17.97 -10.54
CA GLY A 194 -6.06 17.20 -11.21
C GLY A 194 -5.23 16.38 -10.23
N ALA A 195 -4.80 16.98 -9.11
CA ALA A 195 -4.08 16.32 -8.04
C ALA A 195 -4.89 15.18 -7.40
N LEU A 196 -6.16 15.41 -7.10
CA LEU A 196 -7.08 14.40 -6.58
C LEU A 196 -7.19 13.19 -7.53
N ARG A 197 -7.42 13.44 -8.81
CA ARG A 197 -7.50 12.38 -9.84
C ARG A 197 -6.19 11.61 -9.98
N MET A 198 -5.05 12.29 -9.88
CA MET A 198 -3.73 11.63 -9.88
C MET A 198 -3.56 10.76 -8.63
N GLY A 199 -4.00 11.25 -7.45
CA GLY A 199 -4.03 10.47 -6.21
C GLY A 199 -4.89 9.22 -6.32
N ILE A 200 -6.11 9.34 -6.87
CA ILE A 200 -7.01 8.21 -7.14
C ILE A 200 -6.34 7.19 -8.07
N LYS A 201 -5.76 7.66 -9.18
CA LYS A 201 -5.07 6.78 -10.14
C LYS A 201 -3.88 6.07 -9.53
N HIS A 202 -3.07 6.76 -8.70
CA HIS A 202 -1.96 6.15 -7.99
C HIS A 202 -2.44 5.15 -6.95
N GLY A 203 -3.51 5.49 -6.20
CA GLY A 203 -4.17 4.59 -5.28
C GLY A 203 -4.67 3.31 -5.95
N ALA A 204 -5.27 3.41 -7.15
CA ALA A 204 -5.72 2.24 -7.91
C ALA A 204 -4.56 1.29 -8.28
N TRP A 205 -3.40 1.83 -8.69
CA TRP A 205 -2.21 1.00 -8.92
C TRP A 205 -1.68 0.39 -7.62
N CYS A 206 -1.76 1.13 -6.50
CA CYS A 206 -1.35 0.64 -5.19
C CYS A 206 -2.29 -0.47 -4.70
N VAL A 207 -3.59 -0.31 -4.80
CA VAL A 207 -4.57 -1.38 -4.52
C VAL A 207 -4.27 -2.58 -5.40
N GLY A 208 -4.12 -2.40 -6.72
CA GLY A 208 -3.81 -3.49 -7.64
C GLY A 208 -2.54 -4.27 -7.28
N CYS A 209 -1.49 -3.64 -6.74
CA CYS A 209 -0.29 -4.37 -6.33
C CYS A 209 -0.41 -5.03 -4.95
N CYS A 210 -1.28 -4.54 -4.04
CA CYS A 210 -1.30 -4.95 -2.63
C CYS A 210 -2.60 -5.67 -2.20
N TRP A 211 -3.68 -5.67 -3.00
CA TRP A 211 -4.97 -6.21 -2.58
C TRP A 211 -4.89 -7.66 -2.08
N ALA A 212 -4.07 -8.50 -2.74
CA ALA A 212 -3.93 -9.90 -2.35
C ALA A 212 -3.20 -10.04 -1.00
N LEU A 213 -2.21 -9.18 -0.71
CA LEU A 213 -1.58 -9.12 0.62
C LEU A 213 -2.57 -8.64 1.69
N MET A 214 -3.47 -7.70 1.34
CA MET A 214 -4.55 -7.30 2.25
C MET A 214 -5.56 -8.45 2.46
N ALA A 215 -5.92 -9.20 1.43
CA ALA A 215 -6.76 -10.40 1.58
C ALA A 215 -6.09 -11.45 2.48
N ALA A 216 -4.77 -11.68 2.32
CA ALA A 216 -4.01 -12.55 3.20
C ALA A 216 -4.00 -12.05 4.65
N LEU A 217 -3.94 -10.72 4.88
CA LEU A 217 -4.06 -10.15 6.23
C LEU A 217 -5.42 -10.48 6.87
N PHE A 218 -6.52 -10.38 6.12
CA PHE A 218 -7.84 -10.78 6.62
C PHE A 218 -7.90 -12.27 6.96
N ALA A 219 -7.26 -13.11 6.14
CA ALA A 219 -7.17 -14.55 6.38
C ALA A 219 -6.29 -14.92 7.58
N LEU A 220 -5.28 -14.12 7.93
CA LEU A 220 -4.43 -14.29 9.10
C LEU A 220 -5.05 -13.73 10.39
N GLY A 221 -6.08 -12.89 10.25
CA GLY A 221 -6.67 -12.15 11.36
C GLY A 221 -6.23 -10.69 11.34
N VAL A 222 -7.11 -9.82 10.84
CA VAL A 222 -6.88 -8.38 10.69
C VAL A 222 -6.68 -7.67 12.03
N MET A 223 -7.12 -8.26 13.13
CA MET A 223 -7.01 -7.71 14.49
C MET A 223 -5.69 -8.11 15.19
N SER A 224 -4.83 -8.90 14.56
CA SER A 224 -3.51 -9.22 15.11
C SER A 224 -2.47 -8.20 14.68
N PHE A 225 -1.91 -7.47 15.66
CA PHE A 225 -0.83 -6.50 15.43
C PHE A 225 0.39 -7.16 14.75
N GLY A 226 0.75 -8.39 15.18
CA GLY A 226 1.86 -9.14 14.57
C GLY A 226 1.64 -9.46 13.10
N CYS A 227 0.43 -9.92 12.73
CA CYS A 227 0.09 -10.21 11.34
C CYS A 227 0.08 -8.93 10.49
N MET A 228 -0.43 -7.80 11.02
CA MET A 228 -0.38 -6.50 10.36
C MET A 228 1.07 -6.05 10.12
N ALA A 229 1.92 -6.12 11.15
CA ALA A 229 3.33 -5.75 11.05
C ALA A 229 4.06 -6.62 10.02
N PHE A 230 3.79 -7.92 10.00
CA PHE A 230 4.35 -8.86 9.03
C PHE A 230 3.95 -8.50 7.59
N ILE A 231 2.66 -8.31 7.33
CA ILE A 231 2.18 -7.94 5.99
C ILE A 231 2.69 -6.54 5.58
N ALA A 232 2.76 -5.58 6.54
CA ALA A 232 3.34 -4.26 6.28
C ALA A 232 4.82 -4.37 5.88
N ALA A 233 5.60 -5.23 6.55
CA ALA A 233 6.99 -5.50 6.22
C ALA A 233 7.12 -6.11 4.81
N LEU A 234 6.28 -7.08 4.44
CA LEU A 234 6.27 -7.65 3.08
C LEU A 234 5.98 -6.58 2.02
N ILE A 235 5.01 -5.70 2.26
CA ILE A 235 4.67 -4.59 1.36
C ILE A 235 5.84 -3.60 1.27
N ALA A 236 6.49 -3.28 2.39
CA ALA A 236 7.64 -2.38 2.41
C ALA A 236 8.83 -2.98 1.64
N ILE A 237 9.14 -4.25 1.86
CA ILE A 237 10.18 -5.00 1.13
C ILE A 237 9.90 -4.95 -0.37
N GLU A 238 8.69 -5.28 -0.79
CA GLU A 238 8.27 -5.30 -2.18
C GLU A 238 8.39 -3.91 -2.84
N LYS A 239 8.07 -2.84 -2.11
CA LYS A 239 8.05 -1.47 -2.66
C LYS A 239 9.39 -0.76 -2.57
N LEU A 240 10.21 -1.02 -1.56
CA LEU A 240 11.42 -0.27 -1.29
C LEU A 240 12.69 -0.94 -1.82
N LEU A 241 12.75 -2.30 -1.87
CA LEU A 241 13.94 -2.99 -2.34
C LEU A 241 14.14 -2.85 -3.85
N PRO A 242 15.39 -2.62 -4.31
CA PRO A 242 15.68 -2.48 -5.74
C PRO A 242 15.49 -3.79 -6.52
N TRP A 243 15.63 -4.94 -5.89
CA TRP A 243 15.57 -6.28 -6.50
C TRP A 243 14.13 -6.79 -6.64
N LYS A 244 13.37 -6.18 -7.55
CA LYS A 244 11.94 -6.42 -7.75
C LYS A 244 11.56 -7.90 -7.86
N THR A 245 12.25 -8.63 -8.73
CA THR A 245 11.93 -10.02 -9.03
C THR A 245 12.27 -10.97 -7.87
N ILE A 246 13.41 -10.75 -7.21
CA ILE A 246 13.85 -11.58 -6.07
C ILE A 246 12.91 -11.34 -4.87
N ALA A 247 12.63 -10.08 -4.53
CA ALA A 247 11.72 -9.73 -3.45
C ALA A 247 10.32 -10.34 -3.68
N ASN A 248 9.78 -10.17 -4.90
CA ASN A 248 8.45 -10.66 -5.22
C ASN A 248 8.36 -12.20 -5.19
N ARG A 249 9.37 -12.90 -5.72
CA ARG A 249 9.45 -14.38 -5.66
C ARG A 249 9.64 -14.88 -4.23
N GLY A 250 10.47 -14.21 -3.42
CA GLY A 250 10.65 -14.53 -2.01
C GLY A 250 9.35 -14.39 -1.23
N ILE A 251 8.61 -13.29 -1.43
CA ILE A 251 7.30 -13.07 -0.81
C ILE A 251 6.30 -14.14 -1.26
N ALA A 252 6.29 -14.51 -2.54
CA ALA A 252 5.42 -15.58 -3.04
C ALA A 252 5.67 -16.90 -2.32
N ILE A 253 6.93 -17.31 -2.17
CA ILE A 253 7.31 -18.54 -1.47
C ILE A 253 6.89 -18.47 0.00
N VAL A 254 7.15 -17.35 0.68
CA VAL A 254 6.76 -17.16 2.09
C VAL A 254 5.25 -17.30 2.26
N LEU A 255 4.45 -16.68 1.37
CA LEU A 255 2.99 -16.77 1.43
C LEU A 255 2.49 -18.19 1.11
N LEU A 256 3.08 -18.90 0.14
CA LEU A 256 2.71 -20.27 -0.18
C LEU A 256 2.97 -21.21 1.01
N VAL A 257 4.17 -21.12 1.61
CA VAL A 257 4.52 -21.89 2.80
C VAL A 257 3.59 -21.55 3.96
N LEU A 258 3.35 -20.27 4.19
CA LEU A 258 2.44 -19.80 5.24
C LEU A 258 1.01 -20.30 5.04
N GLY A 259 0.50 -20.24 3.80
CA GLY A 259 -0.83 -20.77 3.46
C GLY A 259 -0.96 -22.26 3.74
N ILE A 260 0.07 -23.06 3.41
CA ILE A 260 0.12 -24.48 3.74
C ILE A 260 0.18 -24.70 5.25
N CYS A 261 1.00 -23.92 5.97
CA CYS A 261 1.10 -24.03 7.42
C CYS A 261 -0.24 -23.70 8.11
N VAL A 262 -0.95 -22.66 7.67
CA VAL A 262 -2.26 -22.28 8.21
C VAL A 262 -3.31 -23.36 7.93
N ALA A 263 -3.29 -23.98 6.75
CA ALA A 263 -4.24 -25.03 6.39
C ALA A 263 -4.05 -26.33 7.19
N PHE A 264 -2.78 -26.75 7.39
CA PHE A 264 -2.47 -28.09 7.90
C PHE A 264 -1.82 -28.12 9.30
N GLY A 265 -1.34 -27.00 9.79
CA GLY A 265 -0.68 -26.89 11.12
C GLY A 265 -0.78 -25.50 11.71
N PRO A 266 -2.00 -24.97 11.96
CA PRO A 266 -2.20 -23.61 12.44
C PRO A 266 -1.52 -23.37 13.79
N ASP A 267 -1.44 -24.39 14.65
CA ASP A 267 -0.79 -24.29 15.98
C ASP A 267 0.70 -23.96 15.92
N LYS A 268 1.34 -24.18 14.77
CA LYS A 268 2.77 -23.93 14.55
C LYS A 268 3.06 -22.54 13.99
N VAL A 269 2.02 -21.76 13.64
CA VAL A 269 2.18 -20.43 13.05
C VAL A 269 2.28 -19.40 14.18
N PRO A 270 3.45 -18.75 14.38
CA PRO A 270 3.62 -17.77 15.46
C PRO A 270 2.76 -16.54 15.19
N GLY A 271 2.02 -16.08 16.18
CA GLY A 271 1.17 -14.88 16.09
C GLY A 271 -0.19 -15.10 15.42
N LEU A 272 -0.54 -16.34 15.05
CA LEU A 272 -1.88 -16.67 14.60
C LEU A 272 -2.76 -16.89 15.84
N THR A 273 -3.72 -16.02 16.06
CA THR A 273 -4.75 -16.20 17.10
C THR A 273 -5.78 -17.20 16.61
N ILE A 274 -5.82 -18.39 17.20
CA ILE A 274 -6.82 -19.40 16.87
C ILE A 274 -8.08 -19.06 17.67
N PRO A 275 -9.26 -18.88 17.02
CA PRO A 275 -10.52 -18.68 17.74
C PRO A 275 -10.78 -19.87 18.64
N GLY A 276 -11.00 -19.63 19.95
CA GLY A 276 -11.38 -20.70 20.89
C GLY A 276 -12.71 -21.38 20.51
N PRO A 277 -12.97 -22.59 21.00
CA PRO A 277 -14.23 -23.30 20.78
C PRO A 277 -15.42 -22.41 21.14
N ALA A 278 -16.51 -22.54 20.37
CA ALA A 278 -17.70 -21.69 20.51
C ALA A 278 -18.35 -21.76 21.91
N ASP A 279 -18.06 -22.81 22.67
CA ASP A 279 -18.59 -23.03 24.04
C ASP A 279 -18.03 -22.06 25.09
N ASP A 280 -16.77 -21.59 24.92
CA ASP A 280 -16.16 -20.64 25.88
C ASP A 280 -16.74 -19.23 25.77
N ARG A 281 -17.43 -18.90 24.68
CA ARG A 281 -18.06 -17.58 24.48
C ARG A 281 -19.39 -17.43 25.21
N ALA A 282 -20.12 -18.52 25.45
CA ALA A 282 -21.39 -18.51 26.16
C ALA A 282 -21.18 -18.24 27.67
N VAL A 283 -20.07 -18.71 28.23
CA VAL A 283 -19.76 -18.55 29.67
C VAL A 283 -19.35 -17.12 30.02
N MET A 284 -18.77 -16.35 29.07
CA MET A 284 -18.33 -14.97 29.33
C MET A 284 -19.45 -13.91 29.19
N ILE A 285 -20.63 -14.30 28.70
CA ILE A 285 -21.79 -13.37 28.58
C ILE A 285 -22.63 -13.39 29.85
N ASP A 286 -22.52 -14.44 30.68
CA ASP A 286 -23.26 -14.60 31.93
C ASP A 286 -22.48 -14.19 33.22
N MET A 287 -21.30 -13.61 33.08
CA MET A 287 -20.51 -13.00 34.17
C MET A 287 -20.46 -11.48 34.05
#